data_8a86eceff789be427bbe04eb8e8f05a3
#
_entry.id   8a86eceff789be427bbe04eb8e8f05a3
#
_cell.length_a   1.000
_cell.length_b   1.000
_cell.length_c   1.000
_cell.angle_alpha   90.00
_cell.angle_beta   90.00
_cell.angle_gamma   90.00
#
_symmetry.space_group_name_H-M   'P 1'
#
loop_
_entity.id
_entity.type
_entity.pdbx_description
1 polymer ?
#
loop_
_entity_poly.entity_id
_entity_poly.type
_entity_poly.pdbx_seq_one_letter_code
_entity_poly.pdbx_strand_id
1 'polypeptide(L)'
;MQRLLRPLLAAALLVVSGLAFPQQQYINVLTGGTSGVYYPLGVAMSRLIGQAIPDSKVSVQSTKASVENLNLLESGRGELAFTLGDSLSDAWKGNADAGFKSPLKKLRAVGGIYSNYIQIVASADSGIRTLADLKGKRISVGAPKSGTELNARAVLKAAGLSYHDFAKVEYLPFGESVELMKNRQLDVTLQSAGLGVSSLRDLATSQKIVVVAIPEDVVKKVGDPAYQPATIPAHTYEGQDQDVQTAAIQNFLVTREGVSADTVYKMTKAVFENKDALVAAHSAAKGIDKANAVKSLPVPLHPGAEKYFKEIGVLK
;
A
#
# COMPACT_ATOMS: atom_id res chain seq x y z
N MET A 1 85.74 -25.03 -20.28
CA MET A 1 84.86 -25.73 -19.35
C MET A 1 83.95 -24.69 -18.66
N GLN A 2 82.81 -24.35 -19.22
CA GLN A 2 81.83 -23.37 -18.68
C GLN A 2 80.69 -24.15 -18.11
N ARG A 3 80.43 -24.03 -16.82
CA ARG A 3 79.21 -24.58 -16.14
C ARG A 3 78.13 -23.51 -16.14
N LEU A 4 77.06 -23.79 -16.84
CA LEU A 4 75.83 -23.01 -16.83
C LEU A 4 75.04 -23.28 -15.54
N LEU A 5 74.89 -22.25 -14.71
CA LEU A 5 73.93 -22.21 -13.60
C LEU A 5 72.53 -21.81 -14.18
N ARG A 6 71.57 -22.66 -14.00
CA ARG A 6 70.14 -22.35 -14.21
C ARG A 6 69.51 -21.82 -12.90
N PRO A 7 68.86 -20.66 -12.86
CA PRO A 7 68.06 -20.29 -11.70
C PRO A 7 66.68 -20.96 -11.79
N LEU A 8 66.32 -21.69 -10.74
CA LEU A 8 64.93 -22.15 -10.49
C LEU A 8 64.12 -20.94 -10.08
N LEU A 9 63.17 -20.49 -10.94
CA LEU A 9 62.07 -19.59 -10.57
C LEU A 9 61.00 -20.40 -9.86
N ALA A 10 60.93 -20.29 -8.52
CA ALA A 10 59.79 -20.77 -7.76
C ALA A 10 58.63 -19.78 -7.91
N ALA A 11 57.60 -20.16 -8.70
CA ALA A 11 56.36 -19.41 -8.80
C ALA A 11 55.54 -19.64 -7.53
N ALA A 12 55.56 -18.67 -6.59
CA ALA A 12 54.63 -18.62 -5.46
C ALA A 12 53.26 -18.20 -5.96
N LEU A 13 52.33 -19.16 -6.13
CA LEU A 13 50.90 -18.89 -6.32
C LEU A 13 50.36 -18.33 -4.99
N LEU A 14 50.20 -16.99 -4.94
CA LEU A 14 49.41 -16.31 -3.92
C LEU A 14 47.93 -16.65 -4.15
N VAL A 15 47.43 -17.61 -3.39
CA VAL A 15 45.98 -17.85 -3.24
C VAL A 15 45.43 -16.67 -2.44
N VAL A 16 44.96 -15.64 -3.13
CA VAL A 16 44.17 -14.56 -2.54
C VAL A 16 42.80 -15.18 -2.24
N SER A 17 42.64 -15.74 -1.04
CA SER A 17 41.33 -16.07 -0.48
C SER A 17 40.57 -14.75 -0.33
N GLY A 18 39.79 -14.39 -1.32
CA GLY A 18 38.90 -13.23 -1.25
C GLY A 18 37.97 -13.42 -0.05
N LEU A 19 38.22 -12.67 1.01
CA LEU A 19 37.26 -12.46 2.07
C LEU A 19 36.04 -11.80 1.40
N ALA A 20 35.02 -12.62 1.03
CA ALA A 20 33.74 -12.11 0.61
C ALA A 20 33.13 -11.43 1.84
N PHE A 21 33.32 -10.13 1.95
CA PHE A 21 32.54 -9.33 2.88
C PHE A 21 31.07 -9.52 2.51
N PRO A 22 30.19 -9.85 3.47
CA PRO A 22 28.77 -9.94 3.17
C PRO A 22 28.34 -8.59 2.57
N GLN A 23 27.88 -8.62 1.34
CA GLN A 23 27.41 -7.41 0.66
C GLN A 23 26.18 -6.93 1.41
N GLN A 24 26.29 -5.76 2.07
CA GLN A 24 25.21 -5.15 2.82
C GLN A 24 23.97 -5.01 1.93
N GLN A 25 22.87 -5.65 2.31
CA GLN A 25 21.63 -5.62 1.56
C GLN A 25 20.82 -4.38 1.94
N TYR A 26 20.35 -3.63 0.95
CA TYR A 26 19.44 -2.50 1.15
C TYR A 26 18.02 -2.97 0.85
N ILE A 27 17.10 -2.67 1.77
CA ILE A 27 15.68 -2.98 1.63
C ILE A 27 14.90 -1.68 1.86
N ASN A 28 14.27 -1.18 0.81
CA ASN A 28 13.42 0.02 0.88
C ASN A 28 11.95 -0.38 0.86
N VAL A 29 11.22 -0.03 1.93
CA VAL A 29 9.79 -0.28 2.10
C VAL A 29 9.02 0.95 1.64
N LEU A 30 8.30 0.84 0.53
CA LEU A 30 7.52 1.91 -0.07
C LEU A 30 6.12 1.92 0.54
N THR A 31 5.70 3.06 1.07
CA THR A 31 4.46 3.19 1.86
C THR A 31 3.44 4.14 1.22
N GLY A 32 3.06 5.17 1.89
CA GLY A 32 2.17 6.26 1.50
C GLY A 32 2.45 7.47 2.37
N GLY A 33 1.53 8.42 2.43
CA GLY A 33 1.62 9.58 3.31
C GLY A 33 1.67 9.18 4.79
N THR A 34 2.37 9.96 5.61
CA THR A 34 2.64 9.64 7.03
C THR A 34 1.38 9.59 7.91
N SER A 35 0.31 10.27 7.51
CA SER A 35 -1.00 10.26 8.19
C SER A 35 -1.93 9.11 7.74
N GLY A 36 -1.45 8.24 6.83
CA GLY A 36 -2.14 7.02 6.38
C GLY A 36 -1.72 5.79 7.19
N VAL A 37 -2.29 4.63 6.83
CA VAL A 37 -2.04 3.35 7.50
C VAL A 37 -0.74 2.67 7.02
N TYR A 38 -0.36 2.83 5.77
CA TYR A 38 0.83 2.19 5.21
C TYR A 38 2.12 2.59 5.92
N TYR A 39 2.26 3.87 6.29
CA TYR A 39 3.49 4.38 6.89
C TYR A 39 3.79 3.76 8.27
N PRO A 40 2.90 3.81 9.27
CA PRO A 40 3.17 3.19 10.57
C PRO A 40 3.36 1.67 10.47
N LEU A 41 2.63 0.98 9.59
CA LEU A 41 2.85 -0.45 9.34
C LEU A 41 4.20 -0.70 8.66
N GLY A 42 4.60 0.14 7.70
CA GLY A 42 5.91 0.06 7.05
C GLY A 42 7.06 0.23 8.05
N VAL A 43 6.92 1.15 9.01
CA VAL A 43 7.89 1.34 10.10
C VAL A 43 7.98 0.08 10.98
N ALA A 44 6.85 -0.51 11.37
CA ALA A 44 6.84 -1.75 12.13
C ALA A 44 7.46 -2.91 11.34
N MET A 45 7.06 -3.08 10.06
CA MET A 45 7.63 -4.11 9.18
C MET A 45 9.14 -3.92 8.98
N SER A 46 9.63 -2.69 8.83
CA SER A 46 11.07 -2.43 8.65
C SER A 46 11.90 -2.92 9.83
N ARG A 47 11.40 -2.77 11.06
CA ARG A 47 12.05 -3.28 12.28
C ARG A 47 12.08 -4.81 12.29
N LEU A 48 10.94 -5.45 11.98
CA LEU A 48 10.83 -6.90 11.92
C LEU A 48 11.73 -7.50 10.84
N ILE A 49 11.79 -6.88 9.67
CA ILE A 49 12.65 -7.29 8.55
C ILE A 49 14.14 -7.13 8.94
N GLY A 50 14.51 -5.99 9.57
CA GLY A 50 15.88 -5.78 10.03
C GLY A 50 16.34 -6.81 11.07
N GLN A 51 15.43 -7.28 11.93
CA GLN A 51 15.69 -8.38 12.87
C GLN A 51 15.84 -9.72 12.16
N ALA A 52 15.03 -9.99 11.14
CA ALA A 52 15.06 -11.24 10.37
C ALA A 52 16.26 -11.31 9.38
N ILE A 53 16.79 -10.15 8.98
CA ILE A 53 17.92 -10.02 8.03
C ILE A 53 18.96 -9.07 8.63
N PRO A 54 19.81 -9.53 9.59
CA PRO A 54 20.70 -8.65 10.36
C PRO A 54 21.69 -7.85 9.51
N ASP A 55 22.14 -8.39 8.35
CA ASP A 55 23.08 -7.73 7.45
C ASP A 55 22.41 -6.75 6.48
N SER A 56 21.10 -6.43 6.70
CA SER A 56 20.37 -5.49 5.86
C SER A 56 20.31 -4.09 6.47
N LYS A 57 20.24 -3.07 5.58
CA LYS A 57 19.77 -1.72 5.92
C LYS A 57 18.36 -1.56 5.42
N VAL A 58 17.41 -1.52 6.34
CA VAL A 58 15.98 -1.35 6.01
C VAL A 58 15.59 0.11 6.19
N SER A 59 15.03 0.71 5.14
CA SER A 59 14.50 2.07 5.13
C SER A 59 13.00 2.07 4.83
N VAL A 60 12.31 3.11 5.27
CA VAL A 60 10.90 3.34 4.98
C VAL A 60 10.77 4.62 4.20
N GLN A 61 10.12 4.55 3.04
CA GLN A 61 9.90 5.70 2.18
C GLN A 61 8.43 6.08 2.17
N SER A 62 8.13 7.32 2.55
CA SER A 62 6.84 7.94 2.29
C SER A 62 6.71 8.25 0.80
N THR A 63 5.58 7.89 0.19
CA THR A 63 5.28 8.04 -1.23
C THR A 63 3.84 8.55 -1.40
N LYS A 64 3.42 8.66 -2.66
CA LYS A 64 2.01 8.88 -3.02
C LYS A 64 1.18 7.60 -3.02
N ALA A 65 1.71 6.49 -2.51
CA ALA A 65 1.11 5.15 -2.41
C ALA A 65 0.97 4.42 -3.76
N SER A 66 -0.08 3.63 -3.97
CA SER A 66 -0.18 2.48 -4.88
C SER A 66 0.48 2.66 -6.25
N VAL A 67 0.06 3.64 -7.05
CA VAL A 67 0.56 3.79 -8.44
C VAL A 67 2.05 4.18 -8.46
N GLU A 68 2.46 5.09 -7.57
CA GLU A 68 3.88 5.46 -7.45
C GLU A 68 4.72 4.27 -6.98
N ASN A 69 4.25 3.53 -5.97
CA ASN A 69 4.93 2.36 -5.42
C ASN A 69 5.20 1.30 -6.48
N LEU A 70 4.19 0.97 -7.28
CA LEU A 70 4.29 -0.05 -8.32
C LEU A 70 5.28 0.36 -9.42
N ASN A 71 5.27 1.63 -9.84
CA ASN A 71 6.24 2.17 -10.79
C ASN A 71 7.68 2.19 -10.22
N LEU A 72 7.84 2.48 -8.92
CA LEU A 72 9.13 2.42 -8.24
C LEU A 72 9.66 0.98 -8.17
N LEU A 73 8.83 0.00 -7.80
CA LEU A 73 9.21 -1.42 -7.80
C LEU A 73 9.64 -1.90 -9.18
N GLU A 74 8.86 -1.62 -10.23
CA GLU A 74 9.18 -2.02 -11.61
C GLU A 74 10.52 -1.46 -12.07
N SER A 75 10.86 -0.23 -11.64
CA SER A 75 12.14 0.43 -11.95
C SER A 75 13.29 0.04 -11.02
N GLY A 76 13.08 -0.90 -10.09
CA GLY A 76 14.11 -1.38 -9.17
C GLY A 76 14.42 -0.45 -8.00
N ARG A 77 13.55 0.51 -7.69
CA ARG A 77 13.74 1.52 -6.63
C ARG A 77 12.97 1.20 -5.35
N GLY A 78 12.85 -0.07 -5.02
CA GLY A 78 12.22 -0.59 -3.80
C GLY A 78 12.25 -2.11 -3.79
N GLU A 79 12.16 -2.70 -2.61
CA GLU A 79 12.16 -4.15 -2.40
C GLU A 79 10.82 -4.67 -1.87
N LEU A 80 10.07 -3.82 -1.15
CA LEU A 80 8.74 -4.13 -0.63
C LEU A 80 7.84 -2.90 -0.76
N ALA A 81 6.58 -3.09 -1.13
CA ALA A 81 5.64 -1.98 -1.28
C ALA A 81 4.22 -2.38 -0.86
N PHE A 82 3.48 -1.40 -0.35
CA PHE A 82 2.04 -1.49 -0.16
C PHE A 82 1.30 -1.04 -1.41
N THR A 83 0.23 -1.73 -1.76
CA THR A 83 -0.65 -1.35 -2.86
C THR A 83 -2.07 -1.87 -2.68
N LEU A 84 -3.03 -1.21 -3.30
CA LEU A 84 -4.39 -1.70 -3.47
C LEU A 84 -4.47 -2.73 -4.61
N GLY A 85 -5.41 -3.66 -4.52
CA GLY A 85 -5.56 -4.76 -5.47
C GLY A 85 -5.99 -4.33 -6.87
N ASP A 86 -6.87 -3.33 -6.98
CA ASP A 86 -7.25 -2.71 -8.25
C ASP A 86 -6.05 -2.07 -8.94
N SER A 87 -5.29 -1.24 -8.23
CA SER A 87 -4.07 -0.60 -8.74
C SER A 87 -3.03 -1.63 -9.18
N LEU A 88 -2.90 -2.76 -8.45
CA LEU A 88 -2.00 -3.85 -8.82
C LEU A 88 -2.44 -4.56 -10.10
N SER A 89 -3.75 -4.80 -10.25
CA SER A 89 -4.34 -5.36 -11.47
C SER A 89 -4.13 -4.45 -12.68
N ASP A 90 -4.36 -3.13 -12.50
CA ASP A 90 -4.14 -2.12 -13.54
C ASP A 90 -2.67 -2.03 -13.96
N ALA A 91 -1.75 -2.08 -13.00
CA ALA A 91 -0.32 -2.10 -13.27
C ALA A 91 0.10 -3.33 -14.08
N TRP A 92 -0.40 -4.51 -13.71
CA TRP A 92 -0.12 -5.76 -14.41
C TRP A 92 -0.62 -5.76 -15.85
N LYS A 93 -1.75 -5.10 -16.10
CA LYS A 93 -2.36 -4.95 -17.43
C LYS A 93 -1.75 -3.79 -18.23
N GLY A 94 -1.12 -2.82 -17.59
CA GLY A 94 -0.60 -1.61 -18.22
C GLY A 94 -1.71 -0.61 -18.57
N ASN A 95 -2.65 -0.40 -17.64
CA ASN A 95 -3.74 0.54 -17.83
C ASN A 95 -3.20 1.99 -17.82
N ALA A 96 -3.20 2.63 -18.98
CA ALA A 96 -2.69 4.00 -19.14
C ALA A 96 -3.51 5.03 -18.34
N ASP A 97 -4.82 4.86 -18.24
CA ASP A 97 -5.71 5.77 -17.50
C ASP A 97 -5.46 5.70 -15.99
N ALA A 98 -4.95 4.57 -15.48
CA ALA A 98 -4.50 4.41 -14.11
C ALA A 98 -3.06 4.90 -13.87
N GLY A 99 -2.36 5.38 -14.91
CA GLY A 99 -1.00 5.92 -14.82
C GLY A 99 0.12 4.92 -15.12
N PHE A 100 -0.20 3.79 -15.76
CA PHE A 100 0.77 2.76 -16.16
C PHE A 100 0.96 2.79 -17.69
N LYS A 101 2.13 3.27 -18.15
CA LYS A 101 2.44 3.42 -19.58
C LYS A 101 2.55 2.08 -20.35
N SER A 102 2.83 1.00 -19.62
CA SER A 102 2.99 -0.36 -20.14
C SER A 102 2.74 -1.36 -19.00
N PRO A 103 2.48 -2.65 -19.32
CA PRO A 103 2.36 -3.71 -18.32
C PRO A 103 3.62 -3.84 -17.46
N LEU A 104 3.45 -3.81 -16.11
CA LEU A 104 4.53 -3.95 -15.15
C LEU A 104 4.70 -5.44 -14.80
N LYS A 105 5.52 -6.15 -15.56
CA LYS A 105 5.63 -7.63 -15.48
C LYS A 105 6.67 -8.14 -14.48
N LYS A 106 7.49 -7.27 -13.89
CA LYS A 106 8.43 -7.65 -12.82
C LYS A 106 7.78 -7.72 -11.45
N LEU A 107 6.57 -7.21 -11.28
CA LEU A 107 5.85 -7.25 -10.01
C LEU A 107 5.55 -8.68 -9.56
N ARG A 108 5.71 -8.95 -8.27
CA ARG A 108 5.40 -10.22 -7.63
C ARG A 108 4.69 -9.98 -6.31
N ALA A 109 3.62 -10.72 -6.04
CA ALA A 109 2.93 -10.64 -4.76
C ALA A 109 3.77 -11.25 -3.64
N VAL A 110 3.75 -10.63 -2.49
CA VAL A 110 4.22 -11.20 -1.22
C VAL A 110 3.04 -11.78 -0.44
N GLY A 111 1.89 -11.10 -0.48
CA GLY A 111 0.64 -11.59 0.07
C GLY A 111 -0.38 -10.48 0.30
N GLY A 112 -1.65 -10.87 0.40
CA GLY A 112 -2.74 -10.00 0.83
C GLY A 112 -2.63 -9.70 2.32
N ILE A 113 -2.98 -8.49 2.72
CA ILE A 113 -2.88 -8.06 4.11
C ILE A 113 -4.26 -7.69 4.66
N TYR A 114 -4.60 -6.44 4.84
CA TYR A 114 -5.90 -5.98 5.31
C TYR A 114 -6.63 -5.22 4.19
N SER A 115 -7.93 -4.96 4.35
CA SER A 115 -8.69 -4.17 3.38
C SER A 115 -8.68 -2.69 3.73
N ASN A 116 -8.53 -1.84 2.72
CA ASN A 116 -8.92 -0.44 2.81
C ASN A 116 -10.42 -0.29 2.61
N TYR A 117 -10.99 0.71 3.26
CA TYR A 117 -12.37 1.17 3.07
C TYR A 117 -12.34 2.53 2.39
N ILE A 118 -13.23 2.75 1.43
CA ILE A 118 -13.37 4.06 0.78
C ILE A 118 -14.23 4.93 1.69
N GLN A 119 -13.61 5.93 2.29
CA GLN A 119 -14.21 6.76 3.32
C GLN A 119 -14.39 8.17 2.77
N ILE A 120 -15.63 8.53 2.47
CA ILE A 120 -16.00 9.90 2.06
C ILE A 120 -16.46 10.62 3.32
N VAL A 121 -15.66 11.58 3.78
CA VAL A 121 -15.92 12.29 5.04
C VAL A 121 -16.07 13.77 4.77
N ALA A 122 -17.24 14.29 5.11
CA ALA A 122 -17.60 15.68 4.93
C ALA A 122 -17.65 16.43 6.26
N SER A 123 -17.38 17.74 6.23
CA SER A 123 -17.72 18.64 7.33
C SER A 123 -19.23 18.67 7.54
N ALA A 124 -19.72 18.61 8.77
CA ALA A 124 -21.15 18.65 9.06
C ALA A 124 -21.81 19.95 8.56
N ASP A 125 -21.07 21.05 8.56
CA ASP A 125 -21.53 22.38 8.12
C ASP A 125 -21.66 22.47 6.58
N SER A 126 -21.08 21.55 5.82
CA SER A 126 -21.15 21.55 4.35
C SER A 126 -22.54 21.22 3.79
N GLY A 127 -23.42 20.66 4.62
CA GLY A 127 -24.73 20.17 4.21
C GLY A 127 -24.72 18.85 3.45
N ILE A 128 -23.56 18.23 3.24
CA ILE A 128 -23.41 16.96 2.55
C ILE A 128 -23.92 15.82 3.44
N ARG A 129 -24.81 14.96 2.91
CA ARG A 129 -25.33 13.76 3.56
C ARG A 129 -25.30 12.53 2.65
N THR A 130 -25.36 12.75 1.34
CA THR A 130 -25.43 11.71 0.32
C THR A 130 -24.39 11.98 -0.79
N LEU A 131 -24.16 11.00 -1.68
CA LEU A 131 -23.31 11.18 -2.85
C LEU A 131 -23.82 12.28 -3.79
N ALA A 132 -25.14 12.46 -3.89
CA ALA A 132 -25.73 13.52 -4.72
C ALA A 132 -25.39 14.93 -4.23
N ASP A 133 -25.24 15.12 -2.91
CA ASP A 133 -24.91 16.41 -2.30
C ASP A 133 -23.46 16.83 -2.55
N LEU A 134 -22.62 15.94 -3.08
CA LEU A 134 -21.23 16.24 -3.44
C LEU A 134 -21.13 17.22 -4.61
N LYS A 135 -22.16 17.31 -5.45
CA LYS A 135 -22.17 18.21 -6.60
C LYS A 135 -21.99 19.67 -6.17
N GLY A 136 -21.10 20.39 -6.83
CA GLY A 136 -20.76 21.79 -6.53
C GLY A 136 -19.93 22.01 -5.27
N LYS A 137 -19.45 20.94 -4.61
CA LYS A 137 -18.61 21.03 -3.40
C LYS A 137 -17.12 21.03 -3.72
N ARG A 138 -16.31 21.40 -2.73
CA ARG A 138 -14.85 21.37 -2.80
C ARG A 138 -14.37 20.04 -2.19
N ILE A 139 -13.74 19.19 -2.99
CA ILE A 139 -13.35 17.83 -2.61
C ILE A 139 -11.85 17.61 -2.72
N SER A 140 -11.27 16.84 -1.80
CA SER A 140 -9.96 16.19 -1.99
C SER A 140 -10.13 14.71 -2.31
N VAL A 141 -9.47 14.26 -3.37
CA VAL A 141 -9.59 12.91 -3.94
C VAL A 141 -8.36 12.03 -3.73
N GLY A 142 -7.44 12.46 -2.86
CA GLY A 142 -6.16 11.78 -2.61
C GLY A 142 -5.02 12.34 -3.46
N ALA A 143 -3.79 11.96 -3.11
CA ALA A 143 -2.59 12.43 -3.80
C ALA A 143 -2.57 11.99 -5.28
N PRO A 144 -1.94 12.78 -6.18
CA PRO A 144 -1.74 12.36 -7.56
C PRO A 144 -0.95 11.04 -7.61
N LYS A 145 -1.32 10.12 -8.50
CA LYS A 145 -0.71 8.78 -8.60
C LYS A 145 -0.85 7.93 -7.32
N SER A 146 -1.94 8.12 -6.58
CA SER A 146 -2.35 7.25 -5.48
C SER A 146 -3.46 6.31 -5.90
N GLY A 147 -3.58 5.17 -5.22
CA GLY A 147 -4.75 4.29 -5.38
C GLY A 147 -6.04 4.96 -4.91
N THR A 148 -5.96 5.86 -3.92
CA THR A 148 -7.13 6.65 -3.46
C THR A 148 -7.72 7.48 -4.58
N GLU A 149 -6.89 8.13 -5.39
CA GLU A 149 -7.38 8.93 -6.52
C GLU A 149 -8.05 8.06 -7.60
N LEU A 150 -7.51 6.84 -7.85
CA LEU A 150 -8.16 5.88 -8.74
C LEU A 150 -9.52 5.45 -8.19
N ASN A 151 -9.59 5.14 -6.88
CA ASN A 151 -10.85 4.79 -6.21
C ASN A 151 -11.87 5.93 -6.26
N ALA A 152 -11.42 7.18 -6.08
CA ALA A 152 -12.29 8.35 -6.17
C ALA A 152 -12.93 8.45 -7.56
N ARG A 153 -12.13 8.33 -8.64
CA ARG A 153 -12.65 8.32 -10.02
C ARG A 153 -13.67 7.22 -10.24
N ALA A 154 -13.35 6.00 -9.80
CA ALA A 154 -14.21 4.84 -10.00
C ALA A 154 -15.56 4.98 -9.28
N VAL A 155 -15.56 5.34 -8.00
CA VAL A 155 -16.77 5.46 -7.18
C VAL A 155 -17.61 6.67 -7.62
N LEU A 156 -17.01 7.82 -7.85
CA LEU A 156 -17.73 9.01 -8.30
C LEU A 156 -18.38 8.77 -9.66
N LYS A 157 -17.67 8.15 -10.61
CA LYS A 157 -18.24 7.76 -11.92
C LYS A 157 -19.41 6.79 -11.76
N ALA A 158 -19.29 5.80 -10.90
CA ALA A 158 -20.38 4.85 -10.61
C ALA A 158 -21.61 5.52 -9.97
N ALA A 159 -21.39 6.61 -9.22
CA ALA A 159 -22.43 7.47 -8.65
C ALA A 159 -22.99 8.50 -9.65
N GLY A 160 -22.53 8.51 -10.91
CA GLY A 160 -22.97 9.46 -11.94
C GLY A 160 -22.32 10.85 -11.81
N LEU A 161 -21.18 10.96 -11.12
CA LEU A 161 -20.42 12.18 -10.92
C LEU A 161 -19.08 12.13 -11.69
N SER A 162 -18.65 13.27 -12.13
CA SER A 162 -17.31 13.51 -12.71
C SER A 162 -16.60 14.63 -11.96
N TYR A 163 -15.32 14.80 -12.16
CA TYR A 163 -14.60 15.92 -11.53
C TYR A 163 -15.07 17.30 -11.98
N HIS A 164 -15.77 17.41 -13.12
CA HIS A 164 -16.39 18.65 -13.59
C HIS A 164 -17.63 19.06 -12.79
N ASP A 165 -18.22 18.13 -12.01
CA ASP A 165 -19.39 18.41 -11.18
C ASP A 165 -19.04 19.10 -9.86
N PHE A 166 -17.76 19.26 -9.53
CA PHE A 166 -17.26 19.87 -8.29
C PHE A 166 -16.86 21.33 -8.49
N ALA A 167 -17.07 22.16 -7.47
CA ALA A 167 -16.55 23.53 -7.48
C ALA A 167 -15.01 23.56 -7.45
N LYS A 168 -14.39 22.57 -6.79
CA LYS A 168 -12.95 22.40 -6.74
C LYS A 168 -12.58 20.95 -6.45
N VAL A 169 -11.58 20.43 -7.16
CA VAL A 169 -10.98 19.12 -6.90
C VAL A 169 -9.51 19.33 -6.52
N GLU A 170 -9.15 18.87 -5.33
CA GLU A 170 -7.78 18.89 -4.82
C GLU A 170 -7.18 17.49 -4.82
N TYR A 171 -5.92 17.41 -5.18
CA TYR A 171 -5.14 16.18 -5.24
C TYR A 171 -4.08 16.21 -4.13
N LEU A 172 -4.48 15.86 -2.89
CA LEU A 172 -3.66 16.08 -1.71
C LEU A 172 -3.45 14.79 -0.92
N PRO A 173 -2.32 14.66 -0.23
CA PRO A 173 -2.16 13.70 0.85
C PRO A 173 -3.22 13.87 1.94
N PHE A 174 -3.51 12.81 2.70
CA PHE A 174 -4.60 12.81 3.69
C PHE A 174 -4.48 13.91 4.75
N GLY A 175 -3.27 14.13 5.29
CA GLY A 175 -3.04 15.16 6.28
C GLY A 175 -3.33 16.56 5.76
N GLU A 176 -2.84 16.89 4.56
CA GLU A 176 -3.08 18.21 3.93
C GLU A 176 -4.57 18.40 3.61
N SER A 177 -5.28 17.35 3.19
CA SER A 177 -6.74 17.40 2.98
C SER A 177 -7.47 17.75 4.27
N VAL A 178 -7.08 17.13 5.39
CA VAL A 178 -7.66 17.40 6.71
C VAL A 178 -7.37 18.80 7.17
N GLU A 179 -6.16 19.33 7.00
CA GLU A 179 -5.83 20.70 7.34
C GLU A 179 -6.68 21.72 6.54
N LEU A 180 -6.89 21.48 5.24
CA LEU A 180 -7.77 22.34 4.46
C LEU A 180 -9.23 22.26 4.88
N MET A 181 -9.70 21.10 5.36
CA MET A 181 -11.06 20.94 5.93
C MET A 181 -11.19 21.72 7.25
N LYS A 182 -10.24 21.59 8.16
CA LYS A 182 -10.20 22.35 9.42
C LYS A 182 -10.22 23.87 9.18
N ASN A 183 -9.54 24.31 8.13
CA ASN A 183 -9.48 25.71 7.71
C ASN A 183 -10.70 26.13 6.84
N ARG A 184 -11.72 25.29 6.69
CA ARG A 184 -12.92 25.52 5.86
C ARG A 184 -12.62 25.82 4.38
N GLN A 185 -11.50 25.34 3.88
CA GLN A 185 -11.09 25.48 2.48
C GLN A 185 -11.51 24.28 1.61
N LEU A 186 -11.87 23.16 2.26
CA LEU A 186 -12.50 21.99 1.66
C LEU A 186 -13.76 21.61 2.42
N ASP A 187 -14.72 20.99 1.72
CA ASP A 187 -15.99 20.55 2.26
C ASP A 187 -15.98 19.05 2.57
N VAL A 188 -15.20 18.27 1.81
CA VAL A 188 -15.18 16.81 1.88
C VAL A 188 -13.82 16.27 1.43
N THR A 189 -13.40 15.16 2.05
CA THR A 189 -12.24 14.35 1.62
C THR A 189 -12.68 12.92 1.34
N LEU A 190 -12.12 12.31 0.30
CA LEU A 190 -12.21 10.88 0.04
C LEU A 190 -10.86 10.25 0.38
N GLN A 191 -10.86 9.28 1.29
CA GLN A 191 -9.67 8.54 1.70
C GLN A 191 -9.91 7.03 1.60
N SER A 192 -9.10 6.33 0.83
CA SER A 192 -9.08 4.87 0.79
C SER A 192 -8.02 4.37 1.78
N ALA A 193 -8.45 3.95 2.95
CA ALA A 193 -7.56 3.59 4.06
C ALA A 193 -8.19 2.53 4.97
N GLY A 194 -7.36 1.88 5.78
CA GLY A 194 -7.86 1.04 6.88
C GLY A 194 -8.67 1.89 7.88
N LEU A 195 -9.65 1.25 8.53
CA LEU A 195 -10.50 1.92 9.52
C LEU A 195 -9.66 2.49 10.68
N GLY A 196 -10.07 3.64 11.19
CA GLY A 196 -9.37 4.35 12.26
C GLY A 196 -8.07 5.03 11.80
N VAL A 197 -7.95 5.34 10.51
CA VAL A 197 -6.81 6.11 9.96
C VAL A 197 -6.63 7.43 10.70
N SER A 198 -5.37 7.77 11.03
CA SER A 198 -5.06 8.89 11.93
C SER A 198 -5.58 10.24 11.41
N SER A 199 -5.52 10.48 10.10
CA SER A 199 -6.03 11.70 9.48
C SER A 199 -7.53 11.93 9.72
N LEU A 200 -8.37 10.89 9.57
CA LEU A 200 -9.82 11.01 9.81
C LEU A 200 -10.15 11.06 11.31
N ARG A 201 -9.38 10.38 12.16
CA ARG A 201 -9.53 10.52 13.61
C ARG A 201 -9.23 11.95 14.06
N ASP A 202 -8.16 12.55 13.55
CA ASP A 202 -7.79 13.93 13.83
C ASP A 202 -8.87 14.92 13.33
N LEU A 203 -9.43 14.68 12.14
CA LEU A 203 -10.54 15.50 11.63
C LEU A 203 -11.77 15.41 12.54
N ALA A 204 -12.16 14.17 12.92
CA ALA A 204 -13.36 13.93 13.74
C ALA A 204 -13.27 14.54 15.14
N THR A 205 -12.07 14.57 15.76
CA THR A 205 -11.86 15.25 17.05
C THR A 205 -11.82 16.77 16.92
N SER A 206 -11.51 17.31 15.75
CA SER A 206 -11.37 18.74 15.51
C SER A 206 -12.69 19.43 15.13
N GLN A 207 -13.60 18.72 14.51
CA GLN A 207 -14.88 19.22 14.04
C GLN A 207 -15.93 18.13 13.84
N LYS A 208 -17.20 18.48 13.84
CA LYS A 208 -18.29 17.55 13.51
C LYS A 208 -18.19 17.11 12.04
N ILE A 209 -18.26 15.80 11.83
CA ILE A 209 -18.16 15.17 10.51
C ILE A 209 -19.43 14.40 10.14
N VAL A 210 -19.54 14.11 8.87
CA VAL A 210 -20.49 13.14 8.30
C VAL A 210 -19.71 12.16 7.45
N VAL A 211 -19.84 10.88 7.74
CA VAL A 211 -19.34 9.81 6.88
C VAL A 211 -20.44 9.51 5.85
N VAL A 212 -20.15 9.79 4.58
CA VAL A 212 -21.12 9.67 3.49
C VAL A 212 -21.16 8.22 3.00
N ALA A 213 -22.35 7.63 2.96
CA ALA A 213 -22.51 6.25 2.51
C ALA A 213 -22.23 6.09 0.99
N ILE A 214 -21.63 4.97 0.64
CA ILE A 214 -21.55 4.46 -0.73
C ILE A 214 -22.49 3.25 -0.81
N PRO A 215 -23.70 3.38 -1.38
CA PRO A 215 -24.66 2.29 -1.46
C PRO A 215 -24.13 1.08 -2.25
N GLU A 216 -24.58 -0.11 -1.92
CA GLU A 216 -24.13 -1.36 -2.55
C GLU A 216 -24.34 -1.37 -4.07
N ASP A 217 -25.43 -0.78 -4.57
CA ASP A 217 -25.69 -0.67 -6.01
C ASP A 217 -24.65 0.22 -6.72
N VAL A 218 -24.14 1.26 -6.06
CA VAL A 218 -23.03 2.09 -6.57
C VAL A 218 -21.74 1.28 -6.60
N VAL A 219 -21.44 0.51 -5.55
CA VAL A 219 -20.27 -0.38 -5.52
C VAL A 219 -20.34 -1.38 -6.67
N LYS A 220 -21.48 -2.01 -6.90
CA LYS A 220 -21.70 -2.94 -8.02
C LYS A 220 -21.51 -2.26 -9.41
N LYS A 221 -21.95 -1.02 -9.55
CA LYS A 221 -21.80 -0.24 -10.80
C LYS A 221 -20.35 0.12 -11.12
N VAL A 222 -19.41 0.04 -10.17
CA VAL A 222 -17.96 0.19 -10.47
C VAL A 222 -17.52 -0.86 -11.48
N GLY A 223 -18.07 -2.09 -11.40
CA GLY A 223 -17.82 -3.16 -12.37
C GLY A 223 -16.42 -3.83 -12.24
N ASP A 224 -15.68 -3.51 -11.20
CA ASP A 224 -14.38 -4.13 -10.89
C ASP A 224 -14.53 -5.03 -9.66
N PRO A 225 -14.21 -6.34 -9.76
CA PRO A 225 -14.33 -7.30 -8.66
C PRO A 225 -13.42 -6.99 -7.46
N ALA A 226 -12.46 -6.10 -7.58
CA ALA A 226 -11.65 -5.64 -6.45
C ALA A 226 -12.48 -4.81 -5.44
N TYR A 227 -13.59 -4.19 -5.89
CA TYR A 227 -14.46 -3.38 -5.06
C TYR A 227 -15.57 -4.26 -4.45
N GLN A 228 -15.49 -4.49 -3.14
CA GLN A 228 -16.47 -5.30 -2.41
C GLN A 228 -17.34 -4.42 -1.51
N PRO A 229 -18.69 -4.65 -1.46
CA PRO A 229 -19.54 -3.99 -0.48
C PRO A 229 -19.02 -4.24 0.95
N ALA A 230 -19.00 -3.20 1.77
CA ALA A 230 -18.50 -3.25 3.13
C ALA A 230 -19.22 -2.23 4.02
N THR A 231 -18.94 -2.29 5.31
CA THR A 231 -19.51 -1.39 6.32
C THR A 231 -18.39 -0.77 7.13
N ILE A 232 -18.45 0.55 7.34
CA ILE A 232 -17.70 1.25 8.36
C ILE A 232 -18.53 1.15 9.64
N PRO A 233 -18.07 0.41 10.68
CA PRO A 233 -18.84 0.22 11.90
C PRO A 233 -19.10 1.54 12.62
N ALA A 234 -20.21 1.65 13.31
CA ALA A 234 -20.49 2.75 14.24
C ALA A 234 -19.31 2.93 15.22
N HIS A 235 -19.09 4.17 15.65
CA HIS A 235 -18.02 4.53 16.58
C HIS A 235 -16.58 4.30 16.06
N THR A 236 -16.41 4.15 14.73
CA THR A 236 -15.05 4.15 14.12
C THR A 236 -14.40 5.52 14.26
N TYR A 237 -15.20 6.59 14.17
CA TYR A 237 -14.78 7.98 14.36
C TYR A 237 -15.68 8.70 15.37
N GLU A 238 -15.15 9.73 16.02
CA GLU A 238 -15.93 10.55 16.94
C GLU A 238 -17.14 11.18 16.22
N GLY A 239 -18.32 11.08 16.82
CA GLY A 239 -19.58 11.60 16.27
C GLY A 239 -20.18 10.76 15.12
N GLN A 240 -19.61 9.59 14.80
CA GLN A 240 -20.19 8.64 13.86
C GLN A 240 -20.91 7.52 14.63
N ASP A 241 -22.21 7.68 14.88
CA ASP A 241 -23.00 6.81 15.77
C ASP A 241 -23.71 5.67 15.05
N GLN A 242 -23.63 5.60 13.72
CA GLN A 242 -24.30 4.59 12.89
C GLN A 242 -23.31 3.87 11.99
N ASP A 243 -23.63 2.62 11.65
CA ASP A 243 -22.97 1.89 10.58
C ASP A 243 -23.15 2.61 9.24
N VAL A 244 -22.07 2.68 8.43
CA VAL A 244 -22.11 3.34 7.12
C VAL A 244 -21.68 2.38 6.02
N GLN A 245 -22.54 2.20 5.02
CA GLN A 245 -22.20 1.39 3.83
C GLN A 245 -21.08 2.04 3.02
N THR A 246 -20.16 1.22 2.52
CA THR A 246 -19.05 1.66 1.68
C THR A 246 -18.54 0.52 0.79
N ALA A 247 -17.45 0.78 0.07
CA ALA A 247 -16.66 -0.24 -0.62
C ALA A 247 -15.35 -0.50 0.12
N ALA A 248 -14.92 -1.76 0.12
CA ALA A 248 -13.60 -2.17 0.58
C ALA A 248 -12.78 -2.77 -0.56
N ILE A 249 -11.47 -2.58 -0.50
CA ILE A 249 -10.49 -3.10 -1.47
C ILE A 249 -9.33 -3.72 -0.70
N GLN A 250 -8.98 -4.96 -1.07
CA GLN A 250 -7.85 -5.68 -0.47
C GLN A 250 -6.53 -4.98 -0.76
N ASN A 251 -5.69 -4.83 0.27
CA ASN A 251 -4.31 -4.41 0.13
C ASN A 251 -3.39 -5.61 -0.02
N PHE A 252 -2.32 -5.40 -0.76
CA PHE A 252 -1.25 -6.37 -0.95
C PHE A 252 0.11 -5.79 -0.59
N LEU A 253 0.97 -6.65 -0.08
CA LEU A 253 2.42 -6.43 -0.11
C LEU A 253 2.95 -7.01 -1.42
N VAL A 254 3.76 -6.22 -2.10
CA VAL A 254 4.30 -6.52 -3.42
C VAL A 254 5.80 -6.28 -3.43
N THR A 255 6.52 -7.10 -4.15
CA THR A 255 7.95 -6.99 -4.44
C THR A 255 8.18 -7.09 -5.96
N ARG A 256 9.41 -7.23 -6.38
CA ARG A 256 9.78 -7.44 -7.79
C ARG A 256 10.59 -8.73 -7.96
N GLU A 257 10.56 -9.32 -9.16
CA GLU A 257 11.24 -10.59 -9.46
C GLU A 257 12.75 -10.58 -9.19
N GLY A 258 13.39 -9.41 -9.26
CA GLY A 258 14.83 -9.28 -9.04
C GLY A 258 15.27 -9.30 -7.57
N VAL A 259 14.34 -9.39 -6.60
CA VAL A 259 14.68 -9.60 -5.18
C VAL A 259 14.90 -11.09 -4.94
N SER A 260 15.93 -11.48 -4.16
CA SER A 260 16.25 -12.89 -3.95
C SER A 260 15.12 -13.64 -3.24
N ALA A 261 14.94 -14.92 -3.57
CA ALA A 261 13.92 -15.76 -2.92
C ALA A 261 14.15 -15.89 -1.41
N ASP A 262 15.39 -15.93 -0.94
CA ASP A 262 15.72 -15.98 0.49
C ASP A 262 15.31 -14.68 1.21
N THR A 263 15.59 -13.53 0.60
CA THR A 263 15.19 -12.22 1.14
C THR A 263 13.67 -12.12 1.25
N VAL A 264 12.94 -12.46 0.17
CA VAL A 264 11.48 -12.38 0.19
C VAL A 264 10.86 -13.39 1.15
N TYR A 265 11.42 -14.61 1.25
CA TYR A 265 10.98 -15.58 2.25
C TYR A 265 11.10 -15.02 3.68
N LYS A 266 12.26 -14.43 4.02
CA LYS A 266 12.50 -13.83 5.34
C LYS A 266 11.58 -12.64 5.60
N MET A 267 11.38 -11.75 4.62
CA MET A 267 10.45 -10.63 4.72
C MET A 267 9.01 -11.12 4.94
N THR A 268 8.56 -12.11 4.17
CA THR A 268 7.22 -12.68 4.28
C THR A 268 7.00 -13.28 5.66
N LYS A 269 7.94 -14.11 6.12
CA LYS A 269 7.90 -14.73 7.45
C LYS A 269 7.87 -13.68 8.56
N ALA A 270 8.75 -12.67 8.50
CA ALA A 270 8.80 -11.59 9.47
C ALA A 270 7.47 -10.83 9.59
N VAL A 271 6.79 -10.58 8.48
CA VAL A 271 5.49 -9.88 8.46
C VAL A 271 4.37 -10.78 9.00
N PHE A 272 4.21 -11.98 8.46
CA PHE A 272 3.05 -12.81 8.76
C PHE A 272 3.14 -13.56 10.10
N GLU A 273 4.32 -13.70 10.70
CA GLU A 273 4.48 -14.30 12.03
C GLU A 273 4.41 -13.29 13.18
N ASN A 274 4.49 -11.99 12.90
CA ASN A 274 4.52 -10.95 13.92
C ASN A 274 3.29 -10.03 13.87
N LYS A 275 2.10 -10.63 13.67
CA LYS A 275 0.83 -9.89 13.55
C LYS A 275 0.60 -8.93 14.74
N ASP A 276 0.88 -9.36 15.96
CA ASP A 276 0.64 -8.54 17.16
C ASP A 276 1.46 -7.25 17.18
N ALA A 277 2.72 -7.30 16.72
CA ALA A 277 3.56 -6.11 16.56
C ALA A 277 2.99 -5.14 15.50
N LEU A 278 2.40 -5.68 14.43
CA LEU A 278 1.73 -4.88 13.41
C LEU A 278 0.42 -4.27 13.93
N VAL A 279 -0.36 -5.02 14.70
CA VAL A 279 -1.58 -4.53 15.35
C VAL A 279 -1.27 -3.42 16.36
N ALA A 280 -0.16 -3.54 17.09
CA ALA A 280 0.31 -2.48 17.99
C ALA A 280 0.68 -1.20 17.24
N ALA A 281 1.18 -1.31 16.00
CA ALA A 281 1.49 -0.15 15.16
C ALA A 281 0.21 0.48 14.55
N HIS A 282 -0.76 -0.34 14.12
CA HIS A 282 -2.05 0.13 13.63
C HIS A 282 -3.11 -0.98 13.66
N SER A 283 -4.30 -0.66 14.18
CA SER A 283 -5.41 -1.61 14.37
C SER A 283 -5.89 -2.29 13.08
N ALA A 284 -5.73 -1.67 11.91
CA ALA A 284 -6.07 -2.26 10.61
C ALA A 284 -5.33 -3.59 10.37
N ALA A 285 -4.16 -3.80 10.97
CA ALA A 285 -3.42 -5.05 10.87
C ALA A 285 -4.14 -6.26 11.50
N LYS A 286 -5.22 -6.05 12.28
CA LYS A 286 -6.11 -7.14 12.73
C LYS A 286 -6.67 -7.93 11.55
N GLY A 287 -6.85 -7.29 10.39
CA GLY A 287 -7.31 -7.92 9.15
C GLY A 287 -6.26 -8.79 8.43
N ILE A 288 -5.00 -8.81 8.89
CA ILE A 288 -3.98 -9.70 8.31
C ILE A 288 -4.29 -11.14 8.72
N ASP A 289 -4.47 -12.00 7.71
CA ASP A 289 -4.77 -13.41 7.89
C ASP A 289 -3.95 -14.25 6.90
N LYS A 290 -3.13 -15.15 7.42
CA LYS A 290 -2.26 -16.05 6.64
C LYS A 290 -3.05 -16.90 5.65
N ALA A 291 -4.22 -17.42 6.06
CA ALA A 291 -5.05 -18.29 5.25
C ALA A 291 -5.67 -17.59 4.03
N ASN A 292 -5.82 -16.27 4.12
CA ASN A 292 -6.37 -15.45 3.04
C ASN A 292 -5.29 -14.72 2.22
N ALA A 293 -4.05 -14.71 2.69
CA ALA A 293 -2.97 -13.92 2.10
C ALA A 293 -2.64 -14.28 0.65
N VAL A 294 -2.93 -15.51 0.23
CA VAL A 294 -2.64 -16.01 -1.12
C VAL A 294 -3.88 -16.11 -2.02
N LYS A 295 -5.02 -15.62 -1.54
CA LYS A 295 -6.28 -15.63 -2.31
C LYS A 295 -6.36 -14.43 -3.24
N SER A 296 -6.93 -14.65 -4.42
CA SER A 296 -7.25 -13.58 -5.40
C SER A 296 -6.07 -12.63 -5.71
N LEU A 297 -4.87 -13.19 -5.83
CA LEU A 297 -3.67 -12.42 -6.15
C LEU A 297 -3.77 -11.85 -7.57
N PRO A 298 -3.65 -10.51 -7.78
CA PRO A 298 -3.69 -9.91 -9.11
C PRO A 298 -2.44 -10.19 -9.96
N VAL A 299 -1.34 -10.60 -9.32
CA VAL A 299 -0.05 -10.91 -9.95
C VAL A 299 0.53 -12.20 -9.38
N PRO A 300 1.47 -12.87 -10.08
CA PRO A 300 2.11 -14.09 -9.57
C PRO A 300 2.76 -13.87 -8.20
N LEU A 301 2.70 -14.90 -7.35
CA LEU A 301 3.40 -14.91 -6.07
C LEU A 301 4.92 -14.96 -6.31
N HIS A 302 5.68 -14.29 -5.44
CA HIS A 302 7.14 -14.38 -5.46
C HIS A 302 7.59 -15.75 -4.94
N PRO A 303 8.61 -16.43 -5.56
CA PRO A 303 9.06 -17.76 -5.11
C PRO A 303 9.42 -17.83 -3.61
N GLY A 304 9.97 -16.76 -3.03
CA GLY A 304 10.25 -16.69 -1.59
C GLY A 304 9.00 -16.66 -0.72
N ALA A 305 7.97 -15.94 -1.15
CA ALA A 305 6.67 -15.91 -0.47
C ALA A 305 5.95 -17.27 -0.63
N GLU A 306 5.98 -17.83 -1.83
CA GLU A 306 5.44 -19.18 -2.09
C GLU A 306 6.05 -20.23 -1.16
N LYS A 307 7.40 -20.22 -1.02
CA LYS A 307 8.11 -21.12 -0.09
C LYS A 307 7.57 -21.01 1.34
N TYR A 308 7.36 -19.79 1.84
CA TYR A 308 6.82 -19.56 3.18
C TYR A 308 5.39 -20.11 3.32
N PHE A 309 4.49 -19.81 2.37
CA PHE A 309 3.11 -20.25 2.46
C PHE A 309 2.95 -21.77 2.27
N LYS A 310 3.87 -22.44 1.54
CA LYS A 310 3.97 -23.91 1.51
C LYS A 310 4.45 -24.47 2.84
N GLU A 311 5.48 -23.87 3.46
CA GLU A 311 6.01 -24.29 4.77
C GLU A 311 4.92 -24.31 5.86
N ILE A 312 4.04 -23.32 5.86
CA ILE A 312 2.94 -23.22 6.84
C ILE A 312 1.63 -23.92 6.40
N GLY A 313 1.64 -24.63 5.27
CA GLY A 313 0.50 -25.42 4.78
C GLY A 313 -0.67 -24.62 4.19
N VAL A 314 -0.48 -23.34 3.89
CA VAL A 314 -1.49 -22.48 3.23
C VAL A 314 -1.55 -22.76 1.73
N LEU A 315 -0.42 -23.09 1.12
CA LEU A 315 -0.31 -23.61 -0.25
C LEU A 315 0.10 -25.07 -0.25
N LYS A 316 -0.33 -25.81 -1.30
CA LYS A 316 0.06 -27.21 -1.56
C LYS A 316 1.39 -27.31 -2.31
#